data_a5cdb8001501c16ed8f6dcccb46166ee
#
_entry.id   a5cdb8001501c16ed8f6dcccb46166ee
#
_cell.length_a   1.000
_cell.length_b   1.000
_cell.length_c   1.000
_cell.angle_alpha   90.00
_cell.angle_beta   90.00
_cell.angle_gamma   90.00
#
_symmetry.space_group_name_H-M   'P 1'
#
loop_
_entity.id
_entity.type
_entity.pdbx_description
1 polymer ?
#
loop_
_entity_poly.entity_id
_entity_poly.type
_entity_poly.pdbx_seq_one_letter_code
_entity_poly.pdbx_strand_id
1 'polypeptide(L)'
;YSAALKREAAGGQKRSAADDQDTKIRRNKQRVLLLPSRGITTRMRHLVNDIEALLPHSKKDSKLDSKSDLSVLNELSELNNCNNCMYFEARRHEDLYLWLSKTPNGPSAKLQVQNIHTMDELKMTGNCLKGSRHILSFDKGFDAAPHWQLMREMLTQMFAVPRTARRAKPFIDHVLSFSILDGKI
;
A
#
# COMPACT_ATOMS: atom_id res chain seq x y z
N TYR A 1 40.84 43.89 43.68
CA TYR A 1 39.44 44.12 43.23
C TYR A 1 38.95 42.88 42.53
N SER A 2 38.27 42.05 43.29
CA SER A 2 37.65 40.80 42.83
C SER A 2 36.18 41.07 42.50
N ALA A 3 35.84 41.01 41.25
CA ALA A 3 34.44 41.02 40.83
C ALA A 3 34.00 39.56 40.56
N ALA A 4 33.30 39.02 41.53
CA ALA A 4 32.69 37.72 41.41
C ALA A 4 31.46 37.83 40.47
N LEU A 5 31.56 37.32 39.26
CA LEU A 5 30.45 37.16 38.35
C LEU A 5 29.59 35.96 38.84
N LYS A 6 28.47 36.22 39.45
CA LYS A 6 27.38 35.27 39.66
C LYS A 6 26.86 34.84 38.30
N ARG A 7 27.17 33.61 37.92
CA ARG A 7 26.44 32.92 36.86
C ARG A 7 25.14 32.41 37.46
N GLU A 8 24.05 33.04 37.10
CA GLU A 8 22.71 32.52 37.29
C GLU A 8 22.57 31.28 36.45
N ALA A 9 22.40 30.13 37.10
CA ALA A 9 22.07 28.86 36.47
C ALA A 9 20.67 29.00 35.89
N ALA A 10 20.58 29.11 34.57
CA ALA A 10 19.32 28.95 33.84
C ALA A 10 18.76 27.58 34.13
N GLY A 11 17.67 27.53 34.87
CA GLY A 11 16.94 26.32 35.20
C GLY A 11 16.47 25.63 33.93
N GLY A 12 17.18 24.58 33.54
CA GLY A 12 16.73 23.70 32.50
C GLY A 12 15.44 23.01 32.96
N GLN A 13 14.33 23.46 32.44
CA GLN A 13 13.03 22.87 32.62
C GLN A 13 13.11 21.43 32.13
N LYS A 14 13.12 20.45 33.02
CA LYS A 14 13.03 19.01 32.68
C LYS A 14 11.68 18.81 31.98
N ARG A 15 11.72 18.64 30.65
CA ARG A 15 10.54 18.21 29.90
C ARG A 15 10.05 16.90 30.52
N SER A 16 8.78 16.87 30.90
CA SER A 16 8.17 15.70 31.53
C SER A 16 8.15 14.55 30.52
N ALA A 17 8.32 13.31 31.02
CA ALA A 17 8.30 12.11 30.17
C ALA A 17 6.95 11.92 29.41
N ALA A 18 5.92 12.68 29.75
CA ALA A 18 4.65 12.73 29.05
C ALA A 18 4.71 13.49 27.71
N ASP A 19 5.57 14.54 27.61
CA ASP A 19 5.73 15.31 26.38
C ASP A 19 6.53 14.54 25.30
N ASP A 20 7.36 13.57 25.71
CA ASP A 20 8.12 12.73 24.78
C ASP A 20 7.29 11.61 24.10
N GLN A 21 6.08 11.33 24.58
CA GLN A 21 5.22 10.32 23.97
C GLN A 21 4.45 10.83 22.74
N ASP A 22 4.16 12.11 22.66
CA ASP A 22 3.38 12.70 21.55
C ASP A 22 4.21 13.02 20.31
N THR A 23 5.54 13.06 20.42
CA THR A 23 6.44 13.37 19.29
C THR A 23 6.98 12.16 18.55
N LYS A 24 6.60 10.93 18.94
CA LYS A 24 6.97 9.73 18.18
C LYS A 24 6.26 9.73 16.84
N ILE A 25 6.95 10.18 15.80
CA ILE A 25 6.50 10.09 14.42
C ILE A 25 6.08 8.64 14.15
N ARG A 26 4.79 8.39 14.02
CA ARG A 26 4.26 7.08 13.65
C ARG A 26 4.73 6.76 12.25
N ARG A 27 5.68 5.84 12.15
CA ARG A 27 6.19 5.39 10.85
C ARG A 27 5.20 4.38 10.26
N ASN A 28 4.77 4.63 9.03
CA ASN A 28 4.01 3.65 8.28
C ASN A 28 4.90 2.43 7.99
N LYS A 29 4.53 1.27 8.53
CA LYS A 29 5.23 0.00 8.33
C LYS A 29 4.46 -0.94 7.39
N GLN A 30 3.53 -0.41 6.61
CA GLN A 30 2.71 -1.21 5.70
C GLN A 30 3.59 -1.97 4.70
N ARG A 31 3.27 -3.24 4.51
CA ARG A 31 3.85 -4.11 3.49
C ARG A 31 2.73 -4.86 2.81
N VAL A 32 2.81 -4.98 1.50
CA VAL A 32 1.78 -5.59 0.68
C VAL A 32 2.30 -6.89 0.08
N LEU A 33 1.57 -7.97 0.27
CA LEU A 33 1.83 -9.24 -0.38
C LEU A 33 1.03 -9.32 -1.68
N LEU A 34 1.68 -9.62 -2.79
CA LEU A 34 1.06 -9.83 -4.09
C LEU A 34 1.04 -11.34 -4.40
N LEU A 35 -0.14 -11.91 -4.46
CA LEU A 35 -0.35 -13.34 -4.71
C LEU A 35 -1.20 -13.55 -5.96
N PRO A 36 -0.64 -14.17 -7.00
CA PRO A 36 -1.39 -14.61 -8.15
C PRO A 36 -1.97 -16.01 -7.95
N SER A 37 -3.20 -16.28 -8.44
CA SER A 37 -3.75 -17.62 -8.52
C SER A 37 -3.17 -18.42 -9.71
N ARG A 38 -3.35 -19.73 -9.72
CA ARG A 38 -3.16 -20.51 -10.93
C ARG A 38 -4.18 -20.11 -12.01
N GLY A 39 -3.77 -20.19 -13.28
CA GLY A 39 -4.64 -19.87 -14.41
C GLY A 39 -4.64 -18.39 -14.82
N ILE A 40 -3.68 -17.61 -14.33
CA ILE A 40 -3.48 -16.22 -14.76
C ILE A 40 -3.02 -16.18 -16.21
N THR A 41 -3.70 -15.37 -17.04
CA THR A 41 -3.28 -15.07 -18.41
C THR A 41 -2.04 -14.19 -18.45
N THR A 42 -1.43 -14.04 -19.62
CA THR A 42 -0.25 -13.18 -19.79
C THR A 42 -0.56 -11.73 -19.42
N ARG A 43 -1.69 -11.20 -19.88
CA ARG A 43 -2.11 -9.82 -19.58
C ARG A 43 -2.29 -9.57 -18.08
N MET A 44 -2.95 -10.48 -17.38
CA MET A 44 -3.12 -10.40 -15.93
C MET A 44 -1.78 -10.48 -15.19
N ARG A 45 -0.82 -11.26 -15.71
CA ARG A 45 0.54 -11.35 -15.16
C ARG A 45 1.30 -10.04 -15.33
N HIS A 46 1.14 -9.37 -16.48
CA HIS A 46 1.71 -8.04 -16.71
C HIS A 46 1.17 -7.05 -15.68
N LEU A 47 -0.15 -7.04 -15.43
CA LEU A 47 -0.75 -6.20 -14.39
C LEU A 47 -0.12 -6.43 -13.00
N VAL A 48 0.07 -7.70 -12.59
CA VAL A 48 0.71 -8.01 -11.31
C VAL A 48 2.14 -7.49 -11.26
N ASN A 49 2.90 -7.62 -12.35
CA ASN A 49 4.26 -7.10 -12.45
C ASN A 49 4.30 -5.57 -12.43
N ASP A 50 3.33 -4.92 -13.06
CA ASP A 50 3.21 -3.47 -13.07
C ASP A 50 2.94 -2.93 -11.67
N ILE A 51 2.02 -3.57 -10.94
CA ILE A 51 1.73 -3.22 -9.54
C ILE A 51 2.97 -3.47 -8.66
N GLU A 52 3.71 -4.57 -8.87
CA GLU A 52 4.97 -4.82 -8.17
C GLU A 52 6.00 -3.72 -8.44
N ALA A 53 6.08 -3.24 -9.67
CA ALA A 53 7.00 -2.17 -10.06
C ALA A 53 6.62 -0.81 -9.45
N LEU A 54 5.32 -0.52 -9.36
CA LEU A 54 4.79 0.70 -8.76
C LEU A 54 4.94 0.74 -7.24
N LEU A 55 4.83 -0.42 -6.56
CA LEU A 55 4.82 -0.49 -5.10
C LEU A 55 6.17 -0.98 -4.54
N PRO A 56 7.08 -0.08 -4.13
CA PRO A 56 8.40 -0.48 -3.64
C PRO A 56 8.36 -1.25 -2.32
N HIS A 57 7.25 -1.23 -1.60
CA HIS A 57 7.02 -1.95 -0.35
C HIS A 57 6.24 -3.25 -0.54
N SER A 58 5.99 -3.65 -1.78
CA SER A 58 5.37 -4.92 -2.10
C SER A 58 6.35 -6.08 -2.07
N LYS A 59 5.81 -7.27 -1.81
CA LYS A 59 6.48 -8.55 -2.00
C LYS A 59 5.58 -9.41 -2.89
N LYS A 60 6.15 -9.97 -3.93
CA LYS A 60 5.47 -10.96 -4.76
C LYS A 60 5.88 -12.36 -4.31
N ASP A 61 4.91 -13.23 -4.17
CA ASP A 61 5.12 -14.62 -3.84
C ASP A 61 4.71 -15.54 -4.99
N SER A 62 4.95 -16.82 -4.82
CA SER A 62 4.59 -17.87 -5.79
C SER A 62 3.07 -17.93 -5.99
N LYS A 63 2.65 -18.63 -7.04
CA LYS A 63 1.22 -18.82 -7.33
C LYS A 63 0.54 -19.65 -6.26
N LEU A 64 -0.62 -19.20 -5.81
CA LEU A 64 -1.45 -19.97 -4.90
C LEU A 64 -2.27 -21.02 -5.66
N ASP A 65 -2.19 -22.27 -5.22
CA ASP A 65 -2.89 -23.39 -5.82
C ASP A 65 -4.29 -23.58 -5.25
N SER A 66 -4.49 -23.24 -3.99
CA SER A 66 -5.76 -23.38 -3.31
C SER A 66 -6.76 -22.32 -3.77
N LYS A 67 -7.88 -22.75 -4.34
CA LYS A 67 -9.00 -21.88 -4.69
C LYS A 67 -10.12 -21.94 -3.65
N SER A 68 -10.11 -22.96 -2.82
CA SER A 68 -11.20 -23.24 -1.88
C SER A 68 -10.98 -22.65 -0.51
N ASP A 69 -9.74 -22.54 -0.06
CA ASP A 69 -9.40 -22.05 1.26
C ASP A 69 -8.56 -20.77 1.20
N LEU A 70 -9.20 -19.66 1.53
CA LEU A 70 -8.56 -18.35 1.58
C LEU A 70 -7.88 -18.06 2.92
N SER A 71 -8.03 -18.92 3.95
CA SER A 71 -7.36 -18.77 5.25
C SER A 71 -5.84 -18.84 5.12
N VAL A 72 -5.36 -19.62 4.17
CA VAL A 72 -3.93 -19.74 3.80
C VAL A 72 -3.30 -18.39 3.46
N LEU A 73 -4.09 -17.41 2.97
CA LEU A 73 -3.59 -16.06 2.70
C LEU A 73 -3.09 -15.34 3.96
N ASN A 74 -3.72 -15.60 5.10
CA ASN A 74 -3.29 -15.03 6.37
C ASN A 74 -1.95 -15.62 6.81
N GLU A 75 -1.79 -16.94 6.73
CA GLU A 75 -0.54 -17.62 7.06
C GLU A 75 0.61 -17.16 6.16
N LEU A 76 0.38 -17.09 4.85
CA LEU A 76 1.39 -16.59 3.90
C LEU A 76 1.76 -15.13 4.15
N SER A 77 0.78 -14.31 4.54
CA SER A 77 1.04 -12.91 4.88
C SER A 77 1.89 -12.76 6.14
N GLU A 78 1.65 -13.58 7.15
CA GLU A 78 2.46 -13.61 8.37
C GLU A 78 3.87 -14.11 8.11
N LEU A 79 4.05 -15.20 7.36
CA LEU A 79 5.35 -15.73 6.96
C LEU A 79 6.17 -14.69 6.18
N ASN A 80 5.53 -13.89 5.35
CA ASN A 80 6.16 -12.83 4.58
C ASN A 80 6.32 -11.50 5.37
N ASN A 81 5.85 -11.43 6.61
CA ASN A 81 5.78 -10.21 7.41
C ASN A 81 5.05 -9.07 6.68
N CYS A 82 3.95 -9.40 6.02
CA CYS A 82 3.08 -8.46 5.35
C CYS A 82 1.78 -8.30 6.13
N ASN A 83 1.25 -7.10 6.17
CA ASN A 83 0.01 -6.76 6.86
C ASN A 83 -1.14 -6.40 5.91
N ASN A 84 -0.87 -6.39 4.63
CA ASN A 84 -1.87 -6.26 3.59
C ASN A 84 -1.61 -7.31 2.52
N CYS A 85 -2.67 -7.83 1.90
CA CYS A 85 -2.58 -8.81 0.83
C CYS A 85 -3.45 -8.37 -0.35
N MET A 86 -2.88 -8.46 -1.55
CA MET A 86 -3.57 -8.35 -2.83
C MET A 86 -3.53 -9.72 -3.50
N TYR A 87 -4.66 -10.38 -3.55
CA TYR A 87 -4.78 -11.68 -4.20
C TYR A 87 -5.52 -11.55 -5.54
N PHE A 88 -4.88 -12.04 -6.60
CA PHE A 88 -5.39 -11.99 -7.97
C PHE A 88 -5.98 -13.35 -8.34
N GLU A 89 -7.30 -13.46 -8.24
CA GLU A 89 -8.05 -14.68 -8.57
C GLU A 89 -8.46 -14.65 -10.04
N ALA A 90 -7.88 -15.54 -10.85
CA ALA A 90 -8.32 -15.73 -12.23
C ALA A 90 -9.37 -16.83 -12.30
N ARG A 91 -10.51 -16.55 -12.94
CA ARG A 91 -11.57 -17.51 -13.21
C ARG A 91 -11.67 -17.75 -14.71
N ARG A 92 -11.73 -19.01 -15.09
CA ARG A 92 -11.89 -19.49 -16.48
C ARG A 92 -10.94 -18.85 -17.50
N HIS A 93 -9.79 -18.30 -17.05
CA HIS A 93 -8.83 -17.52 -17.85
C HIS A 93 -9.39 -16.24 -18.49
N GLU A 94 -10.60 -15.83 -18.16
CA GLU A 94 -11.28 -14.65 -18.69
C GLU A 94 -11.41 -13.57 -17.62
N ASP A 95 -12.05 -13.90 -16.51
CA ASP A 95 -12.34 -12.95 -15.44
C ASP A 95 -11.18 -12.85 -14.45
N LEU A 96 -10.88 -11.62 -14.03
CA LEU A 96 -9.95 -11.32 -12.97
C LEU A 96 -10.69 -10.69 -11.78
N TYR A 97 -10.53 -11.29 -10.62
CA TYR A 97 -10.99 -10.73 -9.35
C TYR A 97 -9.80 -10.34 -8.50
N LEU A 98 -9.82 -9.13 -8.00
CA LEU A 98 -8.83 -8.59 -7.07
C LEU A 98 -9.41 -8.60 -5.66
N TRP A 99 -8.78 -9.38 -4.79
CA TRP A 99 -9.06 -9.35 -3.37
C TRP A 99 -8.08 -8.41 -2.69
N LEU A 100 -8.62 -7.41 -2.02
CA LEU A 100 -7.88 -6.51 -1.15
C LEU A 100 -8.19 -6.93 0.28
N SER A 101 -7.18 -7.28 1.05
CA SER A 101 -7.39 -7.70 2.44
C SER A 101 -6.31 -7.15 3.37
N LYS A 102 -6.73 -6.84 4.59
CA LYS A 102 -5.82 -6.53 5.68
C LYS A 102 -5.69 -7.76 6.56
N THR A 103 -4.48 -8.24 6.72
CA THR A 103 -4.17 -9.46 7.45
C THR A 103 -3.60 -9.15 8.85
N PRO A 104 -3.84 -10.01 9.88
CA PRO A 104 -4.63 -11.25 9.80
C PRO A 104 -6.16 -11.06 9.93
N ASN A 105 -6.64 -10.10 10.70
CA ASN A 105 -8.05 -9.99 11.11
C ASN A 105 -8.74 -8.72 10.61
N GLY A 106 -8.29 -8.19 9.52
CA GLY A 106 -8.83 -6.94 8.98
C GLY A 106 -9.95 -7.17 7.94
N PRO A 107 -10.50 -6.06 7.43
CA PRO A 107 -11.51 -6.11 6.38
C PRO A 107 -10.93 -6.66 5.08
N SER A 108 -11.82 -7.26 4.27
CA SER A 108 -11.49 -7.71 2.93
C SER A 108 -12.55 -7.23 1.93
N ALA A 109 -12.10 -6.89 0.73
CA ALA A 109 -12.97 -6.47 -0.36
C ALA A 109 -12.60 -7.24 -1.62
N LYS A 110 -13.63 -7.71 -2.35
CA LYS A 110 -13.48 -8.37 -3.64
C LYS A 110 -13.97 -7.47 -4.74
N LEU A 111 -13.11 -7.18 -5.70
CA LEU A 111 -13.38 -6.33 -6.85
C LEU A 111 -13.25 -7.16 -8.13
N GLN A 112 -14.17 -6.99 -9.06
CA GLN A 112 -14.01 -7.51 -10.41
C GLN A 112 -13.23 -6.50 -11.22
N VAL A 113 -12.13 -6.91 -11.81
CA VAL A 113 -11.27 -6.05 -12.62
C VAL A 113 -11.74 -6.08 -14.06
N GLN A 114 -12.01 -4.89 -14.61
CA GLN A 114 -12.46 -4.69 -15.98
C GLN A 114 -11.57 -3.66 -16.68
N ASN A 115 -11.50 -3.73 -18.01
CA ASN A 115 -10.81 -2.72 -18.84
C ASN A 115 -9.36 -2.44 -18.41
N ILE A 116 -8.56 -3.48 -18.34
CA ILE A 116 -7.15 -3.37 -17.94
C ILE A 116 -6.29 -2.91 -19.11
N HIS A 117 -5.48 -1.88 -18.87
CA HIS A 117 -4.37 -1.49 -19.71
C HIS A 117 -3.05 -1.66 -18.94
N THR A 118 -2.10 -2.38 -19.51
CA THR A 118 -0.79 -2.64 -18.90
C THR A 118 0.25 -1.63 -19.37
N MET A 119 1.36 -1.47 -18.64
CA MET A 119 2.44 -0.57 -19.04
C MET A 119 3.06 -0.96 -20.38
N ASP A 120 3.10 -2.25 -20.71
CA ASP A 120 3.58 -2.74 -21.99
C ASP A 120 2.73 -2.26 -23.17
N GLU A 121 1.41 -2.15 -22.99
CA GLU A 121 0.49 -1.64 -24.00
C GLU A 121 0.69 -0.14 -24.25
N LEU A 122 1.01 0.61 -23.20
CA LEU A 122 1.19 2.05 -23.24
C LEU A 122 2.56 2.46 -23.83
N LYS A 123 3.45 1.51 -24.10
CA LYS A 123 4.80 1.74 -24.62
C LYS A 123 5.56 2.85 -23.88
N MET A 124 5.41 2.91 -22.56
CA MET A 124 6.09 3.90 -21.74
C MET A 124 7.59 3.66 -21.79
N THR A 125 8.35 4.71 -22.13
CA THR A 125 9.81 4.67 -22.16
C THR A 125 10.40 5.12 -20.83
N GLY A 126 11.49 4.47 -20.40
CA GLY A 126 12.24 4.85 -19.21
C GLY A 126 11.82 4.13 -17.93
N ASN A 127 12.42 4.54 -16.82
CA ASN A 127 12.22 3.95 -15.49
C ASN A 127 11.48 4.88 -14.51
N CYS A 128 10.70 5.84 -15.03
CA CYS A 128 10.08 6.88 -14.21
C CYS A 128 9.16 6.29 -13.11
N LEU A 129 8.38 5.26 -13.45
CA LEU A 129 7.39 4.68 -12.52
C LEU A 129 7.96 3.66 -11.54
N LYS A 130 9.13 3.09 -11.81
CA LYS A 130 9.69 2.02 -10.98
C LYS A 130 10.23 2.55 -9.65
N GLY A 131 9.55 2.18 -8.56
CA GLY A 131 9.98 2.48 -7.20
C GLY A 131 9.96 3.96 -6.83
N SER A 132 9.35 4.81 -7.63
CA SER A 132 9.13 6.21 -7.26
C SER A 132 7.97 6.34 -6.27
N ARG A 133 7.95 7.47 -5.57
CA ARG A 133 6.83 7.80 -4.68
C ARG A 133 5.72 8.42 -5.49
N HIS A 134 4.51 8.03 -5.19
CA HIS A 134 3.31 8.61 -5.78
C HIS A 134 2.47 9.30 -4.72
N ILE A 135 1.65 10.23 -5.18
CA ILE A 135 0.60 10.89 -4.37
C ILE A 135 -0.71 10.16 -4.66
N LEU A 136 -1.49 9.89 -3.63
CA LEU A 136 -2.82 9.33 -3.78
C LEU A 136 -3.84 10.47 -3.84
N SER A 137 -4.70 10.44 -4.84
CA SER A 137 -5.83 11.35 -5.01
C SER A 137 -7.13 10.56 -5.03
N PHE A 138 -8.09 10.97 -4.22
CA PHE A 138 -9.40 10.34 -4.14
C PHE A 138 -10.49 11.36 -4.48
N ASP A 139 -11.48 10.93 -5.25
CA ASP A 139 -12.65 11.73 -5.55
C ASP A 139 -13.56 11.88 -4.32
N LYS A 140 -14.40 12.92 -4.33
CA LYS A 140 -15.41 13.18 -3.28
C LYS A 140 -16.41 12.03 -3.11
N GLY A 141 -16.62 11.21 -4.14
CA GLY A 141 -17.47 10.02 -4.08
C GLY A 141 -17.10 9.05 -2.97
N PHE A 142 -15.82 9.00 -2.58
CA PHE A 142 -15.38 8.14 -1.47
C PHE A 142 -15.86 8.59 -0.08
N ASP A 143 -16.29 9.82 0.07
CA ASP A 143 -16.80 10.34 1.35
C ASP A 143 -18.32 10.16 1.48
N ALA A 144 -19.02 9.76 0.40
CA ALA A 144 -20.48 9.71 0.34
C ALA A 144 -21.10 8.60 1.22
N ALA A 145 -20.42 7.47 1.41
CA ALA A 145 -20.97 6.34 2.16
C ALA A 145 -19.87 5.61 2.96
N PRO A 146 -20.21 4.97 4.10
CA PRO A 146 -19.25 4.33 5.00
C PRO A 146 -18.41 3.23 4.32
N HIS A 147 -18.98 2.46 3.40
CA HIS A 147 -18.25 1.42 2.67
C HIS A 147 -17.21 2.01 1.72
N TRP A 148 -17.47 3.18 1.11
CA TRP A 148 -16.49 3.88 0.28
C TRP A 148 -15.37 4.48 1.12
N GLN A 149 -15.68 5.00 2.31
CA GLN A 149 -14.67 5.48 3.25
C GLN A 149 -13.75 4.34 3.71
N LEU A 150 -14.31 3.15 3.99
CA LEU A 150 -13.52 1.96 4.29
C LEU A 150 -12.62 1.57 3.12
N MET A 151 -13.16 1.59 1.89
CA MET A 151 -12.40 1.28 0.68
C MET A 151 -11.25 2.28 0.48
N ARG A 152 -11.52 3.58 0.67
CA ARG A 152 -10.49 4.62 0.62
C ARG A 152 -9.35 4.35 1.60
N GLU A 153 -9.68 3.98 2.84
CA GLU A 153 -8.67 3.66 3.86
C GLU A 153 -7.86 2.42 3.47
N MET A 154 -8.51 1.37 2.99
CA MET A 154 -7.83 0.16 2.51
C MET A 154 -6.87 0.47 1.36
N LEU A 155 -7.33 1.21 0.34
CA LEU A 155 -6.50 1.63 -0.79
C LEU A 155 -5.32 2.51 -0.31
N THR A 156 -5.58 3.42 0.63
CA THR A 156 -4.52 4.26 1.22
C THR A 156 -3.45 3.39 1.91
N GLN A 157 -3.84 2.41 2.71
CA GLN A 157 -2.89 1.53 3.40
C GLN A 157 -2.09 0.65 2.45
N MET A 158 -2.65 0.25 1.33
CA MET A 158 -1.99 -0.60 0.34
C MET A 158 -1.09 0.18 -0.61
N PHE A 159 -1.55 1.33 -1.09
CA PHE A 159 -0.84 2.10 -2.10
C PHE A 159 0.07 3.19 -1.53
N ALA A 160 -0.16 3.71 -0.32
CA ALA A 160 0.72 4.72 0.24
C ALA A 160 2.12 4.17 0.52
N VAL A 161 3.12 4.76 -0.11
CA VAL A 161 4.52 4.32 0.04
C VAL A 161 5.07 4.78 1.40
N PRO A 162 5.50 3.86 2.27
CA PRO A 162 6.09 4.19 3.56
C PRO A 162 7.38 5.01 3.40
N ARG A 163 7.62 5.99 4.28
CA ARG A 163 8.88 6.76 4.29
C ARG A 163 10.12 5.88 4.46
N THR A 164 9.97 4.74 5.11
CA THR A 164 11.05 3.80 5.40
C THR A 164 11.26 2.73 4.32
N ALA A 165 10.54 2.80 3.21
CA ALA A 165 10.69 1.86 2.11
C ALA A 165 12.10 1.97 1.50
N ARG A 166 12.92 0.92 1.65
CA ARG A 166 14.33 0.92 1.21
C ARG A 166 14.49 0.98 -0.31
N ARG A 167 13.48 0.51 -1.05
CA ARG A 167 13.49 0.47 -2.52
C ARG A 167 12.85 1.70 -3.15
N ALA A 168 12.35 2.66 -2.35
CA ALA A 168 11.71 3.85 -2.86
C ALA A 168 12.74 4.91 -3.26
N LYS A 169 12.57 5.47 -4.44
CA LYS A 169 13.30 6.67 -4.88
C LYS A 169 12.80 7.89 -4.10
N PRO A 170 13.63 8.93 -3.91
CA PRO A 170 13.25 10.12 -3.13
C PRO A 170 12.29 11.05 -3.88
N PHE A 171 12.03 10.83 -5.16
CA PHE A 171 11.21 11.72 -5.98
C PHE A 171 9.74 11.29 -5.99
N ILE A 172 8.88 12.26 -6.32
CA ILE A 172 7.46 12.07 -6.62
C ILE A 172 7.30 12.32 -8.10
N ASP A 173 7.00 11.26 -8.87
CA ASP A 173 6.92 11.33 -10.32
C ASP A 173 5.49 11.30 -10.83
N HIS A 174 4.56 10.73 -10.06
CA HIS A 174 3.20 10.49 -10.54
C HIS A 174 2.16 10.54 -9.43
N VAL A 175 0.91 10.66 -9.84
CA VAL A 175 -0.26 10.64 -8.98
C VAL A 175 -1.11 9.44 -9.33
N LEU A 176 -1.53 8.66 -8.33
CA LEU A 176 -2.54 7.61 -8.48
C LEU A 176 -3.89 8.21 -8.09
N SER A 177 -4.76 8.36 -9.07
CA SER A 177 -6.11 8.90 -8.87
C SER A 177 -7.12 7.77 -8.84
N PHE A 178 -7.96 7.78 -7.82
CA PHE A 178 -9.10 6.87 -7.67
C PHE A 178 -10.39 7.69 -7.78
N SER A 179 -11.27 7.29 -8.67
CA SER A 179 -12.56 7.93 -8.86
C SER A 179 -13.68 6.88 -8.83
N ILE A 180 -14.86 7.30 -8.41
CA ILE A 180 -16.07 6.45 -8.39
C ILE A 180 -17.01 6.94 -9.46
N LEU A 181 -17.30 6.08 -10.44
CA LEU A 181 -18.25 6.32 -11.50
C LEU A 181 -19.28 5.17 -11.52
N ASP A 182 -20.54 5.47 -11.37
CA ASP A 182 -21.65 4.49 -11.41
C ASP A 182 -21.40 3.27 -10.50
N GLY A 183 -20.89 3.51 -9.30
CA GLY A 183 -20.59 2.44 -8.34
C GLY A 183 -19.37 1.57 -8.67
N LYS A 184 -18.52 2.00 -9.60
CA LYS A 184 -17.24 1.36 -9.98
C LYS A 184 -16.07 2.29 -9.61
N ILE A 185 -14.96 1.70 -9.20
CA ILE A 185 -13.70 2.40 -8.90
C ILE A 185 -12.77 2.33 -10.09
#